data_139897dfcb5bdf777b205c4a1d4ec354
#
_entry.id   139897dfcb5bdf777b205c4a1d4ec354
#
_cell.length_a   1.000
_cell.length_b   1.000
_cell.length_c   1.000
_cell.angle_alpha   90.00
_cell.angle_beta   90.00
_cell.angle_gamma   90.00
#
_symmetry.space_group_name_H-M   'P 1'
#
loop_
_entity.id
_entity.type
_entity.pdbx_description
1 polymer ?
#
loop_
_entity_poly.entity_id
_entity_poly.type
_entity_poly.pdbx_seq_one_letter_code
_entity_poly.pdbx_strand_id
1 'polypeptide(L)'
;MPHPDPPAAGAPPDLAAWGAWSPEEAARALRDVRAPWYVAGGWALDLFLGRATRAHGDLEIGVRGDRFPEVAAALDRAGLDLFVVGDGHAWPLADPGDDPRLRQHHQTWARERSTGRWRLDVFREPSDGPDWLCRRDPRLRMPWDRLVVRTPGGIPHGRPEVVLLFKAKAARPKDEADLAAVLPRLDPDARRWLAAALALVHPGHPWLAAVEPGSRAAP
;
A
#
# COMPACT_ATOMS: atom_id res chain seq x y z
N MET A 1 27.33 -26.52 15.50
CA MET A 1 26.17 -25.75 15.05
C MET A 1 26.28 -25.73 13.54
N PRO A 2 25.34 -26.28 12.77
CA PRO A 2 25.35 -26.10 11.32
C PRO A 2 25.15 -24.61 11.03
N HIS A 3 25.97 -24.06 10.14
CA HIS A 3 25.76 -22.73 9.59
C HIS A 3 24.36 -22.72 8.94
N PRO A 4 23.52 -21.68 9.16
CA PRO A 4 22.28 -21.54 8.40
C PRO A 4 22.61 -21.53 6.92
N ASP A 5 21.84 -22.29 6.14
CA ASP A 5 21.95 -22.28 4.68
C ASP A 5 21.90 -20.83 4.17
N PRO A 6 22.74 -20.49 3.17
CA PRO A 6 22.70 -19.16 2.59
C PRO A 6 21.28 -18.88 2.10
N PRO A 7 20.77 -17.65 2.29
CA PRO A 7 19.42 -17.31 1.87
C PRO A 7 19.26 -17.61 0.38
N ALA A 8 18.13 -18.24 0.03
CA ALA A 8 17.82 -18.63 -1.34
C ALA A 8 18.07 -17.46 -2.30
N ALA A 9 18.74 -17.73 -3.43
CA ALA A 9 19.05 -16.73 -4.42
C ALA A 9 17.75 -16.07 -4.93
N GLY A 10 17.71 -14.75 -4.98
CA GLY A 10 16.60 -14.01 -5.57
C GLY A 10 16.56 -14.22 -7.09
N ALA A 11 15.36 -14.19 -7.65
CA ALA A 11 15.15 -14.24 -9.09
C ALA A 11 14.25 -13.08 -9.53
N PRO A 12 14.38 -12.60 -10.79
CA PRO A 12 13.41 -11.67 -11.36
C PRO A 12 11.99 -12.26 -11.27
N PRO A 13 11.01 -11.50 -10.74
CA PRO A 13 9.65 -12.01 -10.64
C PRO A 13 8.98 -12.04 -12.03
N ASP A 14 8.20 -13.08 -12.28
CA ASP A 14 7.32 -13.11 -13.45
C ASP A 14 6.15 -12.14 -13.25
N LEU A 15 6.18 -11.01 -13.94
CA LEU A 15 5.14 -9.98 -13.86
C LEU A 15 3.85 -10.40 -14.59
N ALA A 16 3.90 -11.37 -15.51
CA ALA A 16 2.72 -11.90 -16.18
C ALA A 16 1.92 -12.86 -15.29
N ALA A 17 2.53 -13.33 -14.20
CA ALA A 17 1.88 -14.24 -13.25
C ALA A 17 0.92 -13.53 -12.27
N TRP A 18 0.65 -12.24 -12.40
CA TRP A 18 -0.33 -11.57 -11.57
C TRP A 18 -1.75 -12.09 -11.81
N GLY A 19 -2.44 -12.35 -10.75
CA GLY A 19 -3.85 -12.68 -10.68
C GLY A 19 -4.37 -12.19 -9.34
N ALA A 20 -4.37 -10.85 -9.20
CA ALA A 20 -4.61 -10.17 -7.93
C ALA A 20 -5.90 -10.62 -7.26
N TRP A 21 -5.88 -10.69 -5.93
CA TRP A 21 -7.10 -10.79 -5.14
C TRP A 21 -7.94 -9.52 -5.25
N SER A 22 -9.22 -9.65 -4.96
CA SER A 22 -10.07 -8.50 -4.68
C SER A 22 -9.84 -8.00 -3.23
N PRO A 23 -10.25 -6.75 -2.91
CA PRO A 23 -10.25 -6.26 -1.53
C PRO A 23 -11.02 -7.15 -0.55
N GLU A 24 -12.11 -7.80 -1.00
CA GLU A 24 -12.92 -8.70 -0.20
C GLU A 24 -12.20 -10.02 0.11
N GLU A 25 -11.42 -10.54 -0.85
CA GLU A 25 -10.60 -11.74 -0.63
C GLU A 25 -9.50 -11.47 0.38
N ALA A 26 -8.82 -10.31 0.27
CA ALA A 26 -7.83 -9.88 1.26
C ALA A 26 -8.46 -9.67 2.64
N ALA A 27 -9.62 -9.01 2.71
CA ALA A 27 -10.34 -8.80 3.97
C ALA A 27 -10.75 -10.12 4.63
N ARG A 28 -11.13 -11.11 3.83
CA ARG A 28 -11.46 -12.46 4.33
C ARG A 28 -10.24 -13.18 4.90
N ALA A 29 -9.12 -13.12 4.19
CA ALA A 29 -7.87 -13.76 4.61
C ALA A 29 -7.29 -13.12 5.90
N LEU A 30 -7.47 -11.82 6.05
CA LEU A 30 -6.93 -11.03 7.17
C LEU A 30 -7.96 -10.72 8.28
N ARG A 31 -9.14 -11.35 8.26
CA ARG A 31 -10.24 -11.06 9.21
C ARG A 31 -9.85 -11.21 10.69
N ASP A 32 -8.95 -12.13 11.02
CA ASP A 32 -8.52 -12.42 12.38
C ASP A 32 -7.22 -11.68 12.77
N VAL A 33 -6.67 -10.87 11.88
CA VAL A 33 -5.47 -10.05 12.11
C VAL A 33 -5.88 -8.83 12.94
N ARG A 34 -5.20 -8.64 14.08
CA ARG A 34 -5.41 -7.48 14.96
C ARG A 34 -4.51 -6.29 14.62
N ALA A 35 -3.39 -6.56 13.95
CA ALA A 35 -2.50 -5.51 13.47
C ALA A 35 -3.24 -4.57 12.51
N PRO A 36 -3.05 -3.26 12.57
CA PRO A 36 -3.60 -2.34 11.58
C PRO A 36 -3.10 -2.68 10.18
N TRP A 37 -4.02 -2.78 9.25
CA TRP A 37 -3.74 -2.92 7.83
C TRP A 37 -4.81 -2.19 7.00
N TYR A 38 -4.52 -1.90 5.75
CA TYR A 38 -5.44 -1.20 4.85
C TYR A 38 -5.16 -1.54 3.39
N VAL A 39 -6.19 -1.55 2.56
CA VAL A 39 -6.06 -1.56 1.10
C VAL A 39 -5.42 -0.24 0.66
N ALA A 40 -4.38 -0.32 -0.16
CA ALA A 40 -3.62 0.81 -0.69
C ALA A 40 -3.86 1.00 -2.20
N GLY A 41 -3.07 1.87 -2.81
CA GLY A 41 -3.04 2.04 -4.26
C GLY A 41 -4.37 2.43 -4.90
N GLY A 42 -4.60 1.94 -6.12
CA GLY A 42 -5.80 2.28 -6.88
C GLY A 42 -7.09 1.77 -6.27
N TRP A 43 -7.07 0.58 -5.72
CA TRP A 43 -8.22 0.00 -5.03
C TRP A 43 -8.68 0.81 -3.82
N ALA A 44 -7.77 1.45 -3.08
CA ALA A 44 -8.15 2.31 -1.96
C ALA A 44 -8.99 3.52 -2.43
N LEU A 45 -8.68 4.07 -3.59
CA LEU A 45 -9.43 5.19 -4.17
C LEU A 45 -10.81 4.75 -4.65
N ASP A 46 -10.93 3.57 -5.24
CA ASP A 46 -12.22 3.00 -5.65
C ASP A 46 -13.10 2.68 -4.43
N LEU A 47 -12.52 2.14 -3.35
CA LEU A 47 -13.23 1.92 -2.09
C LEU A 47 -13.72 3.23 -1.46
N PHE A 48 -12.91 4.29 -1.50
CA PHE A 48 -13.30 5.64 -1.05
C PHE A 48 -14.45 6.20 -1.90
N LEU A 49 -14.40 6.02 -3.22
CA LEU A 49 -15.44 6.49 -4.14
C LEU A 49 -16.71 5.64 -4.11
N GLY A 50 -16.65 4.44 -3.51
CA GLY A 50 -17.74 3.48 -3.46
C GLY A 50 -18.06 2.83 -4.81
N ARG A 51 -17.14 2.89 -5.78
CA ARG A 51 -17.30 2.29 -7.11
C ARG A 51 -15.95 2.04 -7.77
N ALA A 52 -15.85 1.01 -8.58
CA ALA A 52 -14.71 0.80 -9.44
C ALA A 52 -14.65 1.88 -10.53
N THR A 53 -13.50 2.51 -10.68
CA THR A 53 -13.24 3.55 -11.71
C THR A 53 -12.49 2.98 -12.90
N ARG A 54 -11.73 1.91 -12.72
CA ARG A 54 -10.94 1.21 -13.75
C ARG A 54 -10.60 -0.22 -13.32
N ALA A 55 -10.06 -0.99 -14.22
CA ALA A 55 -9.46 -2.27 -13.89
C ALA A 55 -8.12 -2.08 -13.13
N HIS A 56 -7.84 -3.00 -12.21
CA HIS A 56 -6.59 -3.05 -11.45
C HIS A 56 -5.87 -4.37 -11.72
N GLY A 57 -4.56 -4.30 -12.00
CA GLY A 57 -3.73 -5.47 -12.28
C GLY A 57 -3.12 -6.10 -11.02
N ASP A 58 -3.15 -5.38 -9.92
CA ASP A 58 -2.55 -5.73 -8.63
C ASP A 58 -3.48 -5.33 -7.48
N LEU A 59 -3.28 -5.91 -6.30
CA LEU A 59 -3.86 -5.45 -5.06
C LEU A 59 -2.74 -5.11 -4.09
N GLU A 60 -2.70 -3.87 -3.66
CA GLU A 60 -1.74 -3.35 -2.70
C GLU A 60 -2.37 -3.24 -1.31
N ILE A 61 -1.65 -3.67 -0.25
CA ILE A 61 -2.04 -3.37 1.13
C ILE A 61 -0.88 -2.74 1.90
N GLY A 62 -1.20 -1.82 2.79
CA GLY A 62 -0.27 -1.30 3.79
C GLY A 62 -0.48 -2.02 5.11
N VAL A 63 0.62 -2.41 5.75
CA VAL A 63 0.59 -3.06 7.06
C VAL A 63 1.60 -2.40 7.98
N ARG A 64 1.33 -2.40 9.24
CA ARG A 64 2.26 -1.93 10.25
C ARG A 64 3.51 -2.82 10.28
N GLY A 65 4.69 -2.25 10.03
CA GLY A 65 5.92 -3.01 9.80
C GLY A 65 6.34 -3.86 11.00
N ASP A 66 6.24 -3.32 12.22
CA ASP A 66 6.54 -4.04 13.48
C ASP A 66 5.52 -5.16 13.81
N ARG A 67 4.39 -5.20 13.12
CA ARG A 67 3.35 -6.21 13.26
C ARG A 67 3.22 -7.11 12.01
N PHE A 68 4.14 -6.98 11.07
CA PHE A 68 4.13 -7.76 9.84
C PHE A 68 4.11 -9.30 10.06
N PRO A 69 4.80 -9.87 11.07
CA PRO A 69 4.73 -11.31 11.32
C PRO A 69 3.30 -11.85 11.55
N GLU A 70 2.41 -11.06 12.15
CA GLU A 70 1.00 -11.44 12.34
C GLU A 70 0.26 -11.56 10.99
N VAL A 71 0.49 -10.60 10.10
CA VAL A 71 -0.07 -10.59 8.74
C VAL A 71 0.50 -11.74 7.91
N ALA A 72 1.83 -11.95 7.97
CA ALA A 72 2.50 -13.04 7.29
C ALA A 72 1.94 -14.40 7.68
N ALA A 73 1.71 -14.65 8.97
CA ALA A 73 1.11 -15.88 9.47
C ALA A 73 -0.34 -16.06 8.96
N ALA A 74 -1.10 -14.99 8.79
CA ALA A 74 -2.46 -15.07 8.22
C ALA A 74 -2.43 -15.40 6.72
N LEU A 75 -1.50 -14.80 5.96
CA LEU A 75 -1.31 -15.08 4.55
C LEU A 75 -0.80 -16.50 4.30
N ASP A 76 0.10 -17.01 5.17
CA ASP A 76 0.56 -18.41 5.13
C ASP A 76 -0.60 -19.37 5.31
N ARG A 77 -1.47 -19.16 6.32
CA ARG A 77 -2.69 -19.96 6.52
C ARG A 77 -3.65 -19.88 5.33
N ALA A 78 -3.64 -18.78 4.60
CA ALA A 78 -4.42 -18.61 3.37
C ALA A 78 -3.79 -19.28 2.14
N GLY A 79 -2.66 -19.99 2.29
CA GLY A 79 -2.00 -20.75 1.23
C GLY A 79 -1.04 -19.91 0.37
N LEU A 80 -0.51 -18.81 0.91
CA LEU A 80 0.42 -17.95 0.19
C LEU A 80 1.85 -18.10 0.70
N ASP A 81 2.82 -18.14 -0.22
CA ASP A 81 4.23 -17.95 0.04
C ASP A 81 4.59 -16.47 -0.10
N LEU A 82 5.49 -16.00 0.75
CA LEU A 82 5.91 -14.60 0.78
C LEU A 82 7.31 -14.42 0.17
N PHE A 83 7.49 -13.30 -0.50
CA PHE A 83 8.75 -12.93 -1.16
C PHE A 83 9.08 -11.49 -0.86
N VAL A 84 10.27 -11.21 -0.33
CA VAL A 84 10.78 -9.83 -0.27
C VAL A 84 11.06 -9.38 -1.70
N VAL A 85 10.62 -8.18 -2.06
CA VAL A 85 10.80 -7.64 -3.42
C VAL A 85 11.57 -6.33 -3.37
N GLY A 86 12.59 -6.24 -4.21
CA GLY A 86 13.42 -5.05 -4.37
C GLY A 86 14.47 -5.26 -5.44
N ASP A 87 15.04 -4.18 -5.96
CA ASP A 87 16.15 -4.19 -6.93
C ASP A 87 15.93 -5.16 -8.12
N GLY A 88 14.68 -5.30 -8.57
CA GLY A 88 14.31 -6.16 -9.68
C GLY A 88 14.26 -7.66 -9.34
N HIS A 89 14.35 -8.05 -8.08
CA HIS A 89 14.34 -9.44 -7.63
C HIS A 89 13.23 -9.71 -6.62
N ALA A 90 12.84 -10.98 -6.53
CA ALA A 90 11.99 -11.53 -5.48
C ALA A 90 12.75 -12.66 -4.76
N TRP A 91 12.87 -12.57 -3.44
CA TRP A 91 13.53 -13.55 -2.59
C TRP A 91 12.49 -14.24 -1.70
N PRO A 92 12.45 -15.58 -1.66
CA PRO A 92 11.59 -16.28 -0.72
C PRO A 92 11.85 -15.79 0.72
N LEU A 93 10.79 -15.53 1.44
CA LEU A 93 10.82 -15.07 2.83
C LEU A 93 10.50 -16.24 3.76
N ALA A 94 11.54 -16.77 4.41
CA ALA A 94 11.38 -17.87 5.35
C ALA A 94 11.04 -17.39 6.77
N ASP A 95 11.61 -16.25 7.20
CA ASP A 95 11.37 -15.69 8.53
C ASP A 95 10.83 -14.25 8.44
N PRO A 96 9.51 -14.07 8.58
CA PRO A 96 8.90 -12.74 8.58
C PRO A 96 9.30 -11.84 9.76
N GLY A 97 9.95 -12.40 10.79
CA GLY A 97 10.38 -11.67 11.99
C GLY A 97 11.80 -11.11 11.90
N ASP A 98 12.71 -11.80 11.20
CA ASP A 98 14.15 -11.46 11.28
C ASP A 98 14.92 -11.52 9.95
N ASP A 99 14.27 -11.66 8.82
CA ASP A 99 14.97 -11.58 7.54
C ASP A 99 15.59 -10.18 7.34
N PRO A 100 16.93 -10.06 7.18
CA PRO A 100 17.61 -8.77 7.06
C PRO A 100 17.16 -7.96 5.84
N ARG A 101 16.64 -8.60 4.80
CA ARG A 101 16.11 -7.94 3.60
C ARG A 101 14.84 -7.13 3.90
N LEU A 102 14.10 -7.47 4.97
CA LEU A 102 12.93 -6.70 5.41
C LEU A 102 13.30 -5.27 5.86
N ARG A 103 14.55 -5.05 6.30
CA ARG A 103 15.05 -3.72 6.66
C ARG A 103 15.49 -2.91 5.44
N GLN A 104 15.88 -3.57 4.36
CA GLN A 104 16.37 -2.93 3.12
C GLN A 104 15.22 -2.62 2.16
N HIS A 105 14.25 -3.51 2.07
CA HIS A 105 13.13 -3.41 1.15
C HIS A 105 11.81 -3.41 1.94
N HIS A 106 10.93 -2.49 1.66
CA HIS A 106 9.64 -2.35 2.35
C HIS A 106 8.50 -3.14 1.70
N GLN A 107 8.76 -3.81 0.58
CA GLN A 107 7.78 -4.50 -0.25
C GLN A 107 7.89 -6.01 -0.09
N THR A 108 6.77 -6.69 -0.04
CA THR A 108 6.66 -8.15 0.00
C THR A 108 5.50 -8.57 -0.89
N TRP A 109 5.75 -9.46 -1.85
CA TRP A 109 4.68 -10.05 -2.65
C TRP A 109 4.27 -11.41 -2.10
N ALA A 110 2.98 -11.69 -2.18
CA ALA A 110 2.39 -12.96 -1.75
C ALA A 110 1.95 -13.75 -2.99
N ARG A 111 2.46 -15.00 -3.09
CA ARG A 111 2.21 -15.91 -4.21
C ARG A 111 1.42 -17.11 -3.75
N GLU A 112 0.32 -17.41 -4.43
CA GLU A 112 -0.50 -18.56 -4.12
C GLU A 112 0.20 -19.86 -4.48
N ARG A 113 0.30 -20.78 -3.53
CA ARG A 113 1.00 -22.07 -3.68
C ARG A 113 0.40 -22.96 -4.75
N SER A 114 -0.92 -22.98 -4.84
CA SER A 114 -1.65 -23.87 -5.77
C SER A 114 -1.54 -23.47 -7.23
N THR A 115 -1.39 -22.17 -7.53
CA THR A 115 -1.42 -21.65 -8.91
C THR A 115 -0.11 -20.99 -9.32
N GLY A 116 0.77 -20.65 -8.37
CA GLY A 116 1.97 -19.86 -8.61
C GLY A 116 1.71 -18.38 -8.94
N ARG A 117 0.46 -17.89 -8.82
CA ARG A 117 0.11 -16.51 -9.15
C ARG A 117 0.39 -15.55 -8.01
N TRP A 118 0.88 -14.36 -8.34
CA TRP A 118 0.95 -13.24 -7.42
C TRP A 118 -0.45 -12.74 -7.08
N ARG A 119 -0.77 -12.65 -5.80
CA ARG A 119 -2.10 -12.28 -5.31
C ARG A 119 -2.15 -10.93 -4.63
N LEU A 120 -1.06 -10.55 -3.97
CA LEU A 120 -1.05 -9.40 -3.09
C LEU A 120 0.35 -8.77 -3.03
N ASP A 121 0.38 -7.44 -3.03
CA ASP A 121 1.55 -6.63 -2.72
C ASP A 121 1.41 -6.01 -1.33
N VAL A 122 2.33 -6.32 -0.43
CA VAL A 122 2.31 -5.90 0.97
C VAL A 122 3.41 -4.87 1.23
N PHE A 123 3.03 -3.65 1.54
CA PHE A 123 3.93 -2.60 2.00
C PHE A 123 4.03 -2.61 3.52
N ARG A 124 5.25 -2.81 4.03
CA ARG A 124 5.54 -2.65 5.45
C ARG A 124 5.80 -1.19 5.73
N GLU A 125 4.85 -0.56 6.42
CA GLU A 125 4.88 0.87 6.72
C GLU A 125 5.65 1.12 8.02
N PRO A 126 6.54 2.11 8.05
CA PRO A 126 7.23 2.50 9.27
C PRO A 126 6.26 3.13 10.28
N SER A 127 6.57 2.95 11.55
CA SER A 127 5.74 3.44 12.66
C SER A 127 6.60 3.93 13.81
N ASP A 128 6.08 4.91 14.54
CA ASP A 128 6.64 5.39 15.80
C ASP A 128 5.52 5.41 16.85
N GLY A 129 5.56 4.45 17.78
CA GLY A 129 4.47 4.24 18.71
C GLY A 129 3.13 4.05 17.98
N PRO A 130 2.10 4.86 18.26
CA PRO A 130 0.78 4.74 17.62
C PRO A 130 0.72 5.34 16.22
N ASP A 131 1.76 6.04 15.77
CA ASP A 131 1.75 6.80 14.53
C ASP A 131 2.34 6.03 13.36
N TRP A 132 1.71 6.15 12.22
CA TRP A 132 2.26 5.87 10.90
C TRP A 132 3.21 6.99 10.49
N LEU A 133 4.34 6.62 9.90
CA LEU A 133 5.29 7.55 9.31
C LEU A 133 5.31 7.41 7.79
N CYS A 134 5.29 8.54 7.08
CA CYS A 134 5.42 8.51 5.63
C CYS A 134 6.84 8.04 5.23
N ARG A 135 6.94 6.99 4.42
CA ARG A 135 8.22 6.46 3.92
C ARG A 135 9.04 7.45 3.11
N ARG A 136 8.43 8.52 2.62
CA ARG A 136 9.10 9.55 1.81
C ARG A 136 9.63 10.69 2.64
N ASP A 137 8.93 11.03 3.71
CA ASP A 137 9.33 12.06 4.65
C ASP A 137 8.69 11.78 6.01
N PRO A 138 9.47 11.39 7.03
CA PRO A 138 8.92 11.01 8.34
C PRO A 138 8.34 12.19 9.14
N ARG A 139 8.49 13.42 8.66
CA ARG A 139 7.78 14.60 9.21
C ARG A 139 6.27 14.52 8.93
N LEU A 140 5.87 13.80 7.86
CA LEU A 140 4.48 13.46 7.60
C LEU A 140 4.13 12.22 8.41
N ARG A 141 3.31 12.42 9.42
CA ARG A 141 2.87 11.36 10.33
C ARG A 141 1.42 11.56 10.73
N MET A 142 0.75 10.49 11.08
CA MET A 142 -0.59 10.51 11.67
C MET A 142 -0.87 9.23 12.45
N PRO A 143 -1.77 9.25 13.44
CA PRO A 143 -2.20 8.03 14.11
C PRO A 143 -2.74 6.99 13.12
N TRP A 144 -2.43 5.71 13.35
CA TRP A 144 -2.90 4.61 12.50
C TRP A 144 -4.43 4.53 12.40
N ASP A 145 -5.14 4.85 13.46
CA ASP A 145 -6.60 4.90 13.48
C ASP A 145 -7.19 6.04 12.62
N ARG A 146 -6.38 7.07 12.33
CA ARG A 146 -6.73 8.13 11.38
C ARG A 146 -6.33 7.79 9.96
N LEU A 147 -5.23 7.03 9.75
CA LEU A 147 -4.81 6.59 8.41
C LEU A 147 -5.81 5.62 7.78
N VAL A 148 -6.34 4.70 8.61
CA VAL A 148 -7.19 3.61 8.16
C VAL A 148 -8.65 4.00 8.25
N VAL A 149 -9.32 4.07 7.11
CA VAL A 149 -10.77 4.29 7.00
C VAL A 149 -11.44 2.98 6.62
N ARG A 150 -12.73 2.84 6.89
CA ARG A 150 -13.49 1.63 6.53
C ARG A 150 -14.65 1.97 5.62
N THR A 151 -14.87 1.12 4.62
CA THR A 151 -16.12 1.15 3.85
C THR A 151 -17.32 0.79 4.72
N PRO A 152 -18.57 1.06 4.28
CA PRO A 152 -19.77 0.55 4.96
C PRO A 152 -19.77 -0.97 5.15
N GLY A 153 -19.12 -1.72 4.25
CA GLY A 153 -18.94 -3.18 4.35
C GLY A 153 -17.76 -3.61 5.25
N GLY A 154 -17.07 -2.66 5.90
CA GLY A 154 -16.01 -2.94 6.87
C GLY A 154 -14.62 -3.13 6.28
N ILE A 155 -14.42 -3.06 4.95
CA ILE A 155 -13.11 -3.20 4.31
C ILE A 155 -12.25 -1.99 4.67
N PRO A 156 -11.05 -2.20 5.30
CA PRO A 156 -10.16 -1.10 5.64
C PRO A 156 -9.40 -0.62 4.39
N HIS A 157 -9.35 0.70 4.21
CA HIS A 157 -8.53 1.31 3.15
C HIS A 157 -7.80 2.54 3.66
N GLY A 158 -6.70 2.89 3.01
CA GLY A 158 -5.94 4.10 3.31
C GLY A 158 -6.70 5.36 2.93
N ARG A 159 -6.43 6.45 3.63
CA ARG A 159 -6.99 7.77 3.29
C ARG A 159 -6.62 8.16 1.87
N PRO A 160 -7.56 8.69 1.09
CA PRO A 160 -7.34 8.99 -0.33
C PRO A 160 -6.24 10.05 -0.55
N GLU A 161 -6.11 11.04 0.31
CA GLU A 161 -5.05 12.05 0.22
C GLU A 161 -3.65 11.46 0.42
N VAL A 162 -3.51 10.42 1.26
CA VAL A 162 -2.23 9.71 1.45
C VAL A 162 -1.91 8.88 0.21
N VAL A 163 -2.88 8.19 -0.36
CA VAL A 163 -2.71 7.42 -1.60
C VAL A 163 -2.30 8.33 -2.75
N LEU A 164 -2.95 9.48 -2.91
CA LEU A 164 -2.61 10.47 -3.94
C LEU A 164 -1.18 11.01 -3.77
N LEU A 165 -0.72 11.27 -2.53
CA LEU A 165 0.66 11.67 -2.27
C LEU A 165 1.67 10.64 -2.81
N PHE A 166 1.40 9.34 -2.60
CA PHE A 166 2.27 8.28 -3.12
C PHE A 166 2.24 8.19 -4.65
N LYS A 167 1.11 8.44 -5.30
CA LYS A 167 0.96 8.46 -6.76
C LYS A 167 1.68 9.65 -7.42
N ALA A 168 1.77 10.78 -6.75
CA ALA A 168 2.41 11.99 -7.26
C ALA A 168 3.90 11.79 -7.63
N LYS A 169 4.63 10.82 -7.05
CA LYS A 169 6.08 10.62 -7.33
C LYS A 169 6.41 10.47 -8.82
N ALA A 170 5.55 9.79 -9.57
CA ALA A 170 5.74 9.51 -11.00
C ALA A 170 4.35 9.34 -11.63
N ALA A 171 3.58 10.43 -11.61
CA ALA A 171 2.19 10.41 -12.04
C ALA A 171 2.06 9.97 -13.50
N ARG A 172 1.31 8.90 -13.70
CA ARG A 172 0.97 8.32 -15.02
C ARG A 172 -0.43 8.81 -15.40
N PRO A 173 -0.87 8.67 -16.65
CA PRO A 173 -2.23 9.06 -17.05
C PRO A 173 -3.34 8.49 -16.16
N LYS A 174 -3.17 7.25 -15.66
CA LYS A 174 -4.12 6.65 -14.72
C LYS A 174 -4.13 7.34 -13.34
N ASP A 175 -2.99 7.89 -12.91
CA ASP A 175 -2.87 8.58 -11.62
C ASP A 175 -3.45 9.99 -11.71
N GLU A 176 -3.38 10.64 -12.89
CA GLU A 176 -4.11 11.88 -13.18
C GLU A 176 -5.63 11.68 -13.18
N ALA A 177 -6.11 10.59 -13.77
CA ALA A 177 -7.52 10.22 -13.75
C ALA A 177 -7.99 9.92 -12.30
N ASP A 178 -7.17 9.23 -11.50
CA ASP A 178 -7.42 8.95 -10.09
C ASP A 178 -7.55 10.27 -9.29
N LEU A 179 -6.64 11.24 -9.51
CA LEU A 179 -6.72 12.57 -8.88
C LEU A 179 -8.02 13.28 -9.27
N ALA A 180 -8.33 13.35 -10.56
CA ALA A 180 -9.53 14.04 -11.06
C ALA A 180 -10.83 13.46 -10.47
N ALA A 181 -10.88 12.14 -10.30
CA ALA A 181 -12.03 11.47 -9.71
C ALA A 181 -12.18 11.69 -8.20
N VAL A 182 -11.06 11.73 -7.48
CA VAL A 182 -11.04 11.79 -6.00
C VAL A 182 -11.13 13.20 -5.47
N LEU A 183 -10.43 14.17 -6.10
CA LEU A 183 -10.27 15.53 -5.61
C LEU A 183 -11.61 16.25 -5.30
N PRO A 184 -12.69 16.13 -6.11
CA PRO A 184 -13.98 16.72 -5.78
C PRO A 184 -14.68 16.15 -4.55
N ARG A 185 -14.25 14.97 -4.11
CA ARG A 185 -14.83 14.22 -2.97
C ARG A 185 -14.02 14.36 -1.70
N LEU A 186 -12.80 14.92 -1.76
CA LEU A 186 -12.00 15.21 -0.57
C LEU A 186 -12.64 16.31 0.25
N ASP A 187 -12.72 16.11 1.55
CA ASP A 187 -13.06 17.16 2.48
C ASP A 187 -11.96 18.27 2.52
N PRO A 188 -12.26 19.45 3.05
CA PRO A 188 -11.30 20.55 3.08
C PRO A 188 -10.02 20.23 3.87
N ASP A 189 -10.08 19.39 4.91
CA ASP A 189 -8.92 19.04 5.74
C ASP A 189 -8.01 18.06 5.00
N ALA A 190 -8.57 17.05 4.34
CA ALA A 190 -7.84 16.11 3.49
C ALA A 190 -7.14 16.86 2.32
N ARG A 191 -7.83 17.84 1.74
CA ARG A 191 -7.28 18.68 0.67
C ARG A 191 -6.10 19.53 1.17
N ARG A 192 -6.26 20.19 2.32
CA ARG A 192 -5.16 20.97 2.94
C ARG A 192 -3.97 20.09 3.28
N TRP A 193 -4.23 18.90 3.84
CA TRP A 193 -3.17 17.94 4.16
C TRP A 193 -2.41 17.53 2.90
N LEU A 194 -3.12 17.19 1.80
CA LEU A 194 -2.49 16.80 0.53
C LEU A 194 -1.65 17.94 -0.06
N ALA A 195 -2.16 19.17 -0.05
CA ALA A 195 -1.40 20.32 -0.53
C ALA A 195 -0.10 20.54 0.26
N ALA A 196 -0.18 20.52 1.60
CA ALA A 196 0.99 20.64 2.45
C ALA A 196 1.99 19.49 2.27
N ALA A 197 1.50 18.26 2.15
CA ALA A 197 2.32 17.06 1.95
C ALA A 197 3.00 17.08 0.58
N LEU A 198 2.30 17.48 -0.48
CA LEU A 198 2.89 17.64 -1.82
C LEU A 198 3.97 18.72 -1.84
N ALA A 199 3.70 19.87 -1.22
CA ALA A 199 4.69 20.96 -1.16
C ALA A 199 5.98 20.53 -0.43
N LEU A 200 5.85 19.67 0.58
CA LEU A 200 6.97 19.14 1.37
C LEU A 200 7.75 18.05 0.62
N VAL A 201 7.05 17.06 0.04
CA VAL A 201 7.65 15.84 -0.53
C VAL A 201 7.98 16.01 -2.01
N HIS A 202 7.19 16.80 -2.72
CA HIS A 202 7.28 17.03 -4.17
C HIS A 202 7.15 18.53 -4.48
N PRO A 203 8.10 19.38 -4.03
CA PRO A 203 8.02 20.84 -4.26
C PRO A 203 7.92 21.14 -5.76
N GLY A 204 6.97 22.01 -6.12
CA GLY A 204 6.68 22.37 -7.50
C GLY A 204 5.89 21.34 -8.31
N HIS A 205 5.34 20.29 -7.68
CA HIS A 205 4.52 19.31 -8.38
C HIS A 205 3.28 19.94 -9.03
N PRO A 206 2.93 19.59 -10.30
CA PRO A 206 1.78 20.18 -11.01
C PRO A 206 0.45 20.06 -10.26
N TRP A 207 0.27 19.02 -9.46
CA TRP A 207 -0.96 18.83 -8.68
C TRP A 207 -1.20 19.89 -7.61
N LEU A 208 -0.17 20.62 -7.18
CA LEU A 208 -0.32 21.72 -6.21
C LEU A 208 -1.35 22.75 -6.67
N ALA A 209 -1.29 23.14 -7.96
CA ALA A 209 -2.25 24.09 -8.52
C ALA A 209 -3.71 23.60 -8.48
N ALA A 210 -3.94 22.30 -8.56
CA ALA A 210 -5.29 21.71 -8.49
C ALA A 210 -5.79 21.50 -7.06
N VAL A 211 -4.87 21.25 -6.12
CA VAL A 211 -5.20 20.87 -4.74
C VAL A 211 -5.34 22.08 -3.82
N GLU A 212 -4.71 23.21 -4.13
CA GLU A 212 -4.76 24.42 -3.31
C GLU A 212 -6.20 24.93 -3.11
N PRO A 213 -6.56 25.36 -1.87
CA PRO A 213 -7.87 25.91 -1.59
C PRO A 213 -8.07 27.22 -2.39
N GLY A 214 -9.00 27.24 -3.31
CA GLY A 214 -9.30 28.42 -4.13
C GLY A 214 -9.05 28.25 -5.63
N SER A 215 -8.38 27.19 -6.06
CA SER A 215 -8.33 26.84 -7.48
C SER A 215 -9.70 26.34 -7.94
N ARG A 216 -10.49 27.22 -8.58
CA ARG A 216 -11.66 26.80 -9.35
C ARG A 216 -11.15 25.96 -10.51
N ALA A 217 -11.65 24.74 -10.65
CA ALA A 217 -11.52 24.03 -11.91
C ALA A 217 -12.01 24.98 -13.02
N ALA A 218 -11.15 25.25 -13.99
CA ALA A 218 -11.57 25.96 -15.19
C ALA A 218 -12.68 25.13 -15.88
N PRO A 219 -13.72 25.76 -16.43
CA PRO A 219 -14.85 25.08 -17.06
C PRO A 219 -14.43 24.21 -18.25
#